data_04c01db675491673aeba86fa624e3e29
#
_entry.id   04c01db675491673aeba86fa624e3e29
#
_cell.length_a   1.000
_cell.length_b   1.000
_cell.length_c   1.000
_cell.angle_alpha   90.00
_cell.angle_beta   90.00
_cell.angle_gamma   90.00
#
_symmetry.space_group_name_H-M   'P 1'
#
loop_
_entity.id
_entity.type
_entity.pdbx_description
1 polymer ?
#
loop_
_entity_poly.entity_id
_entity_poly.type
_entity_poly.pdbx_seq_one_letter_code
_entity_poly.pdbx_strand_id
1 'polypeptide(L)'
;MCRGRSLFSAALLAALILLLPVTAWAEEEPQFRFVLSVEGETEKQAQPGDTVTSALRLKRTDSDDGYAMYAMQDEVVYDPAFLQLLPENTMTADGVRTADVAAADGCRACYFSFVAFDGAADWAADTVVALFQFKVIGEDGASTLCGRNFLVSREDGQEKYDASSADAAVVVSDQCVVKFDTGGGSVLPPQTVRRGQCLPAPDVPLREGYRFTGWYADQALTQPWDISTPVTANMTLYAGWEAETVAADTSPWWALLALPVLAVMVLRVKKSRK
;
A
#
# COMPACT_ATOMS: atom_id res chain seq x y z
N MET A 1 9.76 -18.70 -14.84
CA MET A 1 10.00 -17.76 -13.73
C MET A 1 10.18 -16.38 -14.32
N CYS A 2 9.13 -15.56 -14.27
CA CYS A 2 9.17 -14.13 -14.65
C CYS A 2 9.97 -13.36 -13.59
N ARG A 3 11.27 -13.60 -13.51
CA ARG A 3 12.14 -12.85 -12.60
C ARG A 3 12.40 -11.46 -13.17
N GLY A 4 11.69 -10.46 -12.65
CA GLY A 4 12.15 -9.09 -12.71
C GLY A 4 13.56 -9.02 -12.14
N ARG A 5 14.47 -8.34 -12.83
CA ARG A 5 15.84 -8.09 -12.34
C ARG A 5 15.73 -7.37 -11.00
N SER A 6 16.19 -8.01 -9.94
CA SER A 6 16.26 -7.43 -8.60
C SER A 6 17.12 -6.18 -8.62
N LEU A 7 16.53 -5.04 -8.31
CA LEU A 7 17.22 -3.82 -7.94
C LEU A 7 17.74 -3.95 -6.49
N PHE A 8 18.80 -4.75 -6.29
CA PHE A 8 19.56 -4.68 -5.06
C PHE A 8 21.06 -4.66 -5.37
N SER A 9 21.73 -3.69 -4.81
CA SER A 9 23.17 -3.46 -4.72
C SER A 9 23.81 -2.61 -5.82
N ALA A 10 23.85 -1.32 -5.58
CA ALA A 10 24.99 -0.49 -5.94
C ALA A 10 25.29 0.47 -4.78
N ALA A 11 25.90 -0.04 -3.74
CA ALA A 11 26.56 0.77 -2.74
C ALA A 11 28.08 0.69 -2.94
N LEU A 12 28.70 1.85 -3.08
CA LEU A 12 30.10 2.17 -2.91
C LEU A 12 31.12 1.52 -3.87
N LEU A 13 31.51 2.29 -4.90
CA LEU A 13 32.91 2.44 -5.27
C LEU A 13 33.16 3.90 -5.68
N ALA A 14 33.53 4.72 -4.72
CA ALA A 14 34.16 6.01 -4.99
C ALA A 14 35.61 5.73 -5.38
N ALA A 15 35.91 5.86 -6.67
CA ALA A 15 37.29 5.90 -7.17
C ALA A 15 37.36 6.97 -8.24
N LEU A 16 38.00 8.05 -7.88
CA LEU A 16 38.81 8.99 -8.64
C LEU A 16 38.84 8.75 -10.15
N ILE A 17 37.99 9.39 -10.92
CA ILE A 17 38.09 9.50 -12.37
C ILE A 17 38.31 10.94 -12.74
N LEU A 18 39.47 11.16 -13.39
CA LEU A 18 39.93 12.38 -14.01
C LEU A 18 38.82 13.11 -14.78
N LEU A 19 38.79 14.43 -14.60
CA LEU A 19 38.09 15.42 -15.42
C LEU A 19 38.41 15.27 -16.92
N LEU A 20 37.67 14.42 -17.57
CA LEU A 20 37.40 14.58 -19.00
C LEU A 20 35.98 15.19 -19.10
N PRO A 21 35.74 16.16 -19.99
CA PRO A 21 34.35 16.55 -20.26
C PRO A 21 33.66 15.35 -20.90
N VAL A 22 32.95 14.59 -20.07
CA VAL A 22 31.92 13.70 -20.60
C VAL A 22 30.90 14.66 -21.18
N THR A 23 30.94 14.87 -22.50
CA THR A 23 29.76 15.28 -23.23
C THR A 23 28.76 14.17 -22.92
N ALA A 24 27.92 14.40 -21.93
CA ALA A 24 26.72 13.60 -21.70
C ALA A 24 25.98 13.70 -23.04
N TRP A 25 26.01 12.63 -23.79
CA TRP A 25 25.07 12.43 -24.88
C TRP A 25 23.75 12.43 -24.17
N ALA A 26 22.98 13.52 -24.28
CA ALA A 26 21.59 13.50 -23.85
C ALA A 26 20.97 12.38 -24.70
N GLU A 27 20.64 11.26 -24.08
CA GLU A 27 19.80 10.26 -24.69
C GLU A 27 18.52 11.02 -25.07
N GLU A 28 18.24 11.14 -26.36
CA GLU A 28 17.01 11.77 -26.80
C GLU A 28 15.86 11.00 -26.15
N GLU A 29 15.01 11.70 -25.40
CA GLU A 29 13.81 11.12 -24.82
C GLU A 29 12.96 10.52 -25.96
N PRO A 30 12.48 9.28 -25.81
CA PRO A 30 11.66 8.65 -26.84
C PRO A 30 10.40 9.47 -27.08
N GLN A 31 9.98 9.60 -28.34
CA GLN A 31 8.82 10.42 -28.74
C GLN A 31 7.49 9.92 -28.14
N PHE A 32 7.42 8.62 -27.83
CA PHE A 32 6.27 8.00 -27.21
C PHE A 32 6.68 7.14 -26.02
N ARG A 33 5.80 7.11 -25.01
CA ARG A 33 5.97 6.25 -23.85
C ARG A 33 4.68 5.51 -23.52
N PHE A 34 4.75 4.18 -23.49
CA PHE A 34 3.73 3.34 -22.90
C PHE A 34 3.89 3.37 -21.38
N VAL A 35 2.85 3.73 -20.67
CA VAL A 35 2.87 3.87 -19.21
C VAL A 35 1.86 2.91 -18.61
N LEU A 36 2.37 1.97 -17.83
CA LEU A 36 1.55 1.08 -17.04
C LEU A 36 1.35 1.65 -15.63
N SER A 37 0.16 1.45 -15.10
CA SER A 37 -0.16 1.76 -13.71
C SER A 37 -1.19 0.78 -13.18
N VAL A 38 -1.20 0.58 -11.86
CA VAL A 38 -2.21 -0.20 -11.14
C VAL A 38 -2.90 0.74 -10.17
N GLU A 39 -4.20 0.98 -10.39
CA GLU A 39 -4.99 1.97 -9.63
C GLU A 39 -4.35 3.37 -9.59
N GLY A 40 -3.64 3.75 -10.67
CA GLY A 40 -2.95 5.02 -10.80
C GLY A 40 -1.54 5.07 -10.21
N GLU A 41 -1.06 3.99 -9.61
CA GLU A 41 0.27 3.88 -8.99
C GLU A 41 1.20 3.01 -9.85
N THR A 42 2.52 3.18 -9.71
CA THR A 42 3.51 2.31 -10.35
C THR A 42 3.74 1.01 -9.57
N GLU A 43 3.38 0.97 -8.30
CA GLU A 43 3.41 -0.20 -7.44
C GLU A 43 2.18 -0.22 -6.55
N LYS A 44 1.45 -1.33 -6.56
CA LYS A 44 0.24 -1.53 -5.76
C LYS A 44 0.40 -2.72 -4.83
N GLN A 45 0.17 -2.48 -3.54
CA GLN A 45 0.03 -3.55 -2.56
C GLN A 45 -1.38 -4.15 -2.66
N ALA A 46 -1.47 -5.47 -2.76
CA ALA A 46 -2.72 -6.19 -2.87
C ALA A 46 -2.70 -7.47 -2.02
N GLN A 47 -3.89 -8.00 -1.74
CA GLN A 47 -4.04 -9.24 -0.98
C GLN A 47 -4.61 -10.33 -1.89
N PRO A 48 -4.36 -11.63 -1.59
CA PRO A 48 -4.99 -12.73 -2.29
C PRO A 48 -6.52 -12.58 -2.31
N GLY A 49 -7.10 -12.70 -3.50
CA GLY A 49 -8.54 -12.51 -3.74
C GLY A 49 -8.97 -11.11 -4.12
N ASP A 50 -8.10 -10.10 -3.99
CA ASP A 50 -8.40 -8.74 -4.47
C ASP A 50 -8.53 -8.70 -5.99
N THR A 51 -9.25 -7.68 -6.47
CA THR A 51 -9.29 -7.32 -7.88
C THR A 51 -8.64 -5.96 -8.04
N VAL A 52 -7.64 -5.87 -8.90
CA VAL A 52 -6.91 -4.63 -9.17
C VAL A 52 -7.16 -4.18 -10.61
N THR A 53 -7.31 -2.87 -10.83
CA THR A 53 -7.48 -2.29 -12.15
C THR A 53 -6.16 -1.72 -12.63
N SER A 54 -5.71 -2.19 -13.79
CA SER A 54 -4.51 -1.70 -14.46
C SER A 54 -4.89 -0.83 -15.64
N ALA A 55 -4.07 0.17 -15.90
CA ALA A 55 -4.20 1.06 -17.05
C ALA A 55 -2.95 1.00 -17.92
N LEU A 56 -3.15 0.88 -19.23
CA LEU A 56 -2.13 1.14 -20.24
C LEU A 56 -2.43 2.49 -20.88
N ARG A 57 -1.49 3.41 -20.81
CA ARG A 57 -1.57 4.74 -21.44
C ARG A 57 -0.46 4.88 -22.45
N LEU A 58 -0.76 5.55 -23.55
CA LEU A 58 0.24 5.99 -24.51
C LEU A 58 0.39 7.51 -24.43
N LYS A 59 1.57 7.95 -24.05
CA LYS A 59 1.93 9.37 -23.93
C LYS A 59 2.88 9.77 -25.03
N ARG A 60 2.57 10.89 -25.67
CA ARG A 60 3.51 11.64 -26.48
C ARG A 60 4.40 12.46 -25.55
N THR A 61 5.72 12.45 -25.76
CA THR A 61 6.70 13.06 -24.84
C THR A 61 7.32 14.33 -25.42
N ASP A 62 7.22 14.53 -26.72
CA ASP A 62 7.80 15.67 -27.43
C ASP A 62 6.82 16.85 -27.61
N SER A 63 5.52 16.65 -27.36
CA SER A 63 4.48 17.66 -27.44
C SER A 63 3.24 17.27 -26.62
N ASP A 64 2.50 18.27 -26.16
CA ASP A 64 1.19 18.12 -25.54
C ASP A 64 0.04 18.12 -26.57
N ASP A 65 0.33 18.30 -27.85
CA ASP A 65 -0.66 18.28 -28.92
C ASP A 65 -1.07 16.83 -29.22
N GLY A 66 -2.32 16.67 -29.69
CA GLY A 66 -2.78 15.42 -30.26
C GLY A 66 -1.97 15.03 -31.50
N TYR A 67 -2.10 13.81 -31.94
CA TYR A 67 -1.36 13.29 -33.09
C TYR A 67 -2.18 12.29 -33.91
N ALA A 68 -1.78 12.15 -35.15
CA ALA A 68 -2.34 11.18 -36.10
C ALA A 68 -1.79 9.78 -35.80
N MET A 69 -2.63 8.89 -35.26
CA MET A 69 -2.27 7.50 -34.97
C MET A 69 -2.61 6.61 -36.18
N TYR A 70 -1.61 5.92 -36.71
CA TYR A 70 -1.75 4.97 -37.81
C TYR A 70 -1.79 3.53 -37.34
N ALA A 71 -0.85 3.15 -36.47
CA ALA A 71 -0.86 1.84 -35.82
C ALA A 71 -0.03 1.85 -34.52
N MET A 72 -0.46 1.05 -33.57
CA MET A 72 0.30 0.76 -32.36
C MET A 72 0.12 -0.68 -31.93
N GLN A 73 1.07 -1.19 -31.19
CA GLN A 73 0.93 -2.44 -30.44
C GLN A 73 1.71 -2.35 -29.14
N ASP A 74 1.28 -3.13 -28.17
CA ASP A 74 2.02 -3.44 -26.93
C ASP A 74 1.62 -4.81 -26.41
N GLU A 75 2.56 -5.51 -25.78
CA GLU A 75 2.34 -6.75 -25.05
C GLU A 75 2.61 -6.50 -23.57
N VAL A 76 1.58 -6.39 -22.77
CA VAL A 76 1.71 -6.26 -21.32
C VAL A 76 1.84 -7.64 -20.69
N VAL A 77 3.08 -7.99 -20.35
CA VAL A 77 3.44 -9.30 -19.79
C VAL A 77 3.21 -9.31 -18.27
N TYR A 78 2.65 -10.40 -17.77
CA TYR A 78 2.39 -10.62 -16.35
C TYR A 78 2.65 -12.07 -15.93
N ASP A 79 2.82 -12.32 -14.61
CA ASP A 79 3.01 -13.65 -14.05
C ASP A 79 1.65 -14.27 -13.67
N PRO A 80 1.22 -15.35 -14.36
CA PRO A 80 -0.04 -16.01 -14.09
C PRO A 80 -0.06 -16.79 -12.74
N ALA A 81 1.07 -16.92 -12.06
CA ALA A 81 1.10 -17.46 -10.70
C ALA A 81 0.54 -16.47 -9.66
N PHE A 82 0.58 -15.18 -9.96
CA PHE A 82 0.10 -14.11 -9.07
C PHE A 82 -1.17 -13.44 -9.55
N LEU A 83 -1.35 -13.31 -10.86
CA LEU A 83 -2.42 -12.54 -11.47
C LEU A 83 -3.20 -13.38 -12.48
N GLN A 84 -4.51 -13.30 -12.41
CA GLN A 84 -5.44 -13.85 -13.40
C GLN A 84 -6.16 -12.70 -14.10
N LEU A 85 -5.96 -12.55 -15.42
CA LEU A 85 -6.70 -11.55 -16.20
C LEU A 85 -8.20 -11.85 -16.17
N LEU A 86 -9.00 -10.79 -16.07
CA LEU A 86 -10.47 -10.82 -16.21
C LEU A 86 -10.84 -10.16 -17.55
N PRO A 87 -10.85 -10.92 -18.66
CA PRO A 87 -11.03 -10.36 -20.01
C PRO A 87 -12.36 -9.62 -20.20
N GLU A 88 -13.42 -10.08 -19.51
CA GLU A 88 -14.76 -9.48 -19.54
C GLU A 88 -14.80 -8.05 -18.99
N ASN A 89 -13.81 -7.68 -18.17
CA ASN A 89 -13.70 -6.36 -17.55
C ASN A 89 -12.66 -5.47 -18.26
N THR A 90 -12.23 -5.85 -19.45
CA THR A 90 -11.28 -5.05 -20.24
C THR A 90 -12.03 -4.02 -21.09
N MET A 91 -11.69 -2.75 -20.90
CA MET A 91 -12.16 -1.64 -21.70
C MET A 91 -10.99 -1.08 -22.52
N THR A 92 -11.17 -0.87 -23.80
CA THR A 92 -10.14 -0.34 -24.69
C THR A 92 -10.58 0.97 -25.33
N ALA A 93 -9.61 1.78 -25.76
CA ALA A 93 -9.87 2.90 -26.65
C ALA A 93 -10.53 2.41 -27.93
N ASP A 94 -11.24 3.31 -28.63
CA ASP A 94 -11.93 2.96 -29.85
C ASP A 94 -10.98 2.39 -30.93
N GLY A 95 -11.38 1.27 -31.52
CA GLY A 95 -10.60 0.54 -32.53
C GLY A 95 -9.42 -0.29 -31.97
N VAL A 96 -9.10 -0.20 -30.69
CA VAL A 96 -8.06 -1.04 -30.07
C VAL A 96 -8.59 -2.46 -29.85
N ARG A 97 -7.85 -3.45 -30.32
CA ARG A 97 -8.12 -4.88 -30.12
C ARG A 97 -7.22 -5.43 -29.03
N THR A 98 -7.74 -6.39 -28.29
CA THR A 98 -7.00 -7.07 -27.21
C THR A 98 -7.11 -8.59 -27.34
N ALA A 99 -6.08 -9.28 -26.89
CA ALA A 99 -6.05 -10.74 -26.74
C ALA A 99 -5.17 -11.12 -25.55
N ASP A 100 -5.55 -12.21 -24.85
CA ASP A 100 -4.74 -12.83 -23.81
C ASP A 100 -3.98 -14.02 -24.40
N VAL A 101 -2.67 -13.93 -24.46
CA VAL A 101 -1.79 -14.89 -25.15
C VAL A 101 -0.74 -15.48 -24.21
N ALA A 102 -0.23 -16.65 -24.53
CA ALA A 102 0.92 -17.19 -23.84
C ALA A 102 2.17 -16.39 -24.21
N ALA A 103 2.95 -16.00 -23.21
CA ALA A 103 4.24 -15.35 -23.39
C ALA A 103 5.38 -16.32 -23.06
N ALA A 104 6.63 -15.88 -23.26
CA ALA A 104 7.80 -16.67 -22.93
C ALA A 104 7.91 -16.94 -21.42
N ASP A 105 8.70 -17.94 -21.04
CA ASP A 105 9.07 -18.28 -19.66
C ASP A 105 7.88 -18.57 -18.71
N GLY A 106 6.76 -19.05 -19.28
CA GLY A 106 5.56 -19.39 -18.50
C GLY A 106 4.71 -18.20 -18.11
N CYS A 107 5.04 -17.00 -18.58
CA CYS A 107 4.21 -15.80 -18.41
C CYS A 107 3.03 -15.79 -19.37
N ARG A 108 2.12 -14.85 -19.14
CA ARG A 108 1.06 -14.48 -20.10
C ARG A 108 1.21 -13.02 -20.49
N ALA A 109 0.57 -12.63 -21.60
CA ALA A 109 0.54 -11.25 -22.04
C ALA A 109 -0.86 -10.84 -22.48
N CYS A 110 -1.25 -9.63 -22.06
CA CYS A 110 -2.34 -8.90 -22.68
C CYS A 110 -1.77 -8.19 -23.92
N TYR A 111 -2.16 -8.63 -25.10
CA TYR A 111 -1.77 -8.00 -26.35
C TYR A 111 -2.78 -6.92 -26.71
N PHE A 112 -2.29 -5.73 -27.02
CA PHE A 112 -3.08 -4.59 -27.48
C PHE A 112 -2.60 -4.17 -28.86
N SER A 113 -3.53 -3.94 -29.78
CA SER A 113 -3.18 -3.45 -31.11
C SER A 113 -4.25 -2.52 -31.67
N PHE A 114 -3.80 -1.54 -32.40
CA PHE A 114 -4.63 -0.62 -33.16
C PHE A 114 -4.04 -0.47 -34.58
N VAL A 115 -4.90 -0.45 -35.61
CA VAL A 115 -4.53 -0.12 -36.97
C VAL A 115 -5.66 0.70 -37.59
N ALA A 116 -5.33 1.86 -38.08
CA ALA A 116 -6.25 2.71 -38.85
C ALA A 116 -6.21 2.28 -40.33
N PHE A 117 -7.35 1.84 -40.88
CA PHE A 117 -7.44 1.34 -42.24
C PHE A 117 -7.78 2.43 -43.23
N ASP A 118 -8.47 3.48 -42.82
CA ASP A 118 -8.99 4.56 -43.68
C ASP A 118 -8.32 5.91 -43.38
N GLY A 119 -7.02 5.91 -43.19
CA GLY A 119 -6.25 7.08 -42.76
C GLY A 119 -5.82 7.00 -41.30
N ALA A 120 -5.44 8.14 -40.73
CA ALA A 120 -5.06 8.20 -39.31
C ALA A 120 -6.28 8.43 -38.41
N ALA A 121 -6.21 7.93 -37.18
CA ALA A 121 -7.12 8.33 -36.10
C ALA A 121 -6.49 9.47 -35.27
N ASP A 122 -7.29 10.42 -34.84
CA ASP A 122 -6.83 11.52 -33.98
C ASP A 122 -6.76 11.03 -32.53
N TRP A 123 -5.57 10.98 -31.97
CA TRP A 123 -5.31 10.61 -30.57
C TRP A 123 -4.80 11.81 -29.79
N ALA A 124 -5.21 11.91 -28.52
CA ALA A 124 -4.66 12.89 -27.60
C ALA A 124 -3.22 12.55 -27.21
N ALA A 125 -2.44 13.55 -26.83
CA ALA A 125 -1.06 13.37 -26.37
C ALA A 125 -0.92 12.41 -25.18
N ASP A 126 -1.98 12.22 -24.40
CA ASP A 126 -2.07 11.25 -23.31
C ASP A 126 -3.39 10.46 -23.44
N THR A 127 -3.33 9.31 -24.08
CA THR A 127 -4.48 8.45 -24.37
C THR A 127 -4.49 7.21 -23.50
N VAL A 128 -5.61 6.93 -22.82
CA VAL A 128 -5.84 5.62 -22.18
C VAL A 128 -6.11 4.59 -23.27
N VAL A 129 -5.14 3.72 -23.53
CA VAL A 129 -5.23 2.64 -24.53
C VAL A 129 -6.17 1.55 -24.03
N ALA A 130 -6.01 1.16 -22.75
CA ALA A 130 -6.84 0.14 -22.13
C ALA A 130 -6.90 0.30 -20.62
N LEU A 131 -8.05 -0.10 -20.06
CA LEU A 131 -8.25 -0.44 -18.66
C LEU A 131 -8.57 -1.93 -18.58
N PHE A 132 -7.87 -2.68 -17.75
CA PHE A 132 -8.04 -4.12 -17.63
C PHE A 132 -7.85 -4.55 -16.20
N GLN A 133 -8.51 -5.63 -15.81
CA GLN A 133 -8.55 -6.06 -14.41
C GLN A 133 -7.88 -7.41 -14.24
N PHE A 134 -7.19 -7.53 -13.12
CA PHE A 134 -6.65 -8.79 -12.65
C PHE A 134 -7.27 -9.18 -11.31
N LYS A 135 -7.59 -10.47 -11.18
CA LYS A 135 -7.78 -11.08 -9.87
C LYS A 135 -6.41 -11.50 -9.33
N VAL A 136 -6.12 -11.11 -8.10
CA VAL A 136 -4.91 -11.53 -7.38
C VAL A 136 -5.13 -12.94 -6.86
N ILE A 137 -4.32 -13.90 -7.34
CA ILE A 137 -4.41 -15.32 -6.99
C ILE A 137 -3.17 -15.85 -6.26
N GLY A 138 -2.04 -15.14 -6.33
CA GLY A 138 -0.82 -15.46 -5.57
C GLY A 138 -0.96 -15.15 -4.09
N GLU A 139 -0.16 -15.79 -3.25
CA GLU A 139 -0.21 -15.60 -1.79
C GLU A 139 0.84 -14.60 -1.28
N ASP A 140 2.09 -14.68 -1.77
CA ASP A 140 3.19 -13.82 -1.32
C ASP A 140 4.23 -13.67 -2.44
N GLY A 141 4.53 -12.43 -2.84
CA GLY A 141 5.45 -12.13 -3.91
C GLY A 141 5.03 -10.93 -4.75
N ALA A 142 5.47 -10.88 -6.01
CA ALA A 142 5.11 -9.77 -6.90
C ALA A 142 5.00 -10.22 -8.36
N SER A 143 4.07 -9.60 -9.09
CA SER A 143 4.00 -9.65 -10.53
C SER A 143 4.28 -8.26 -11.10
N THR A 144 5.34 -8.16 -11.91
CA THR A 144 5.59 -6.95 -12.68
C THR A 144 4.76 -7.00 -13.95
N LEU A 145 4.05 -5.91 -14.24
CA LEU A 145 3.41 -5.65 -15.53
C LEU A 145 4.43 -4.90 -16.38
N CYS A 146 4.94 -5.53 -17.43
CA CYS A 146 5.94 -4.89 -18.29
C CYS A 146 5.52 -4.91 -19.75
N GLY A 147 5.64 -3.74 -20.42
CA GLY A 147 5.44 -3.62 -21.86
C GLY A 147 6.57 -4.27 -22.64
N ARG A 148 6.23 -5.10 -23.63
CA ARG A 148 7.17 -5.74 -24.55
C ARG A 148 6.66 -5.61 -25.98
N ASN A 149 7.58 -5.71 -26.94
CA ASN A 149 7.24 -5.68 -28.36
C ASN A 149 6.37 -4.49 -28.76
N PHE A 150 6.51 -3.38 -28.03
CA PHE A 150 5.75 -2.15 -28.28
C PHE A 150 6.28 -1.41 -29.52
N LEU A 151 5.36 -0.80 -30.22
CA LEU A 151 5.67 0.09 -31.35
C LEU A 151 4.57 1.12 -31.56
N VAL A 152 4.95 2.26 -32.15
CA VAL A 152 4.06 3.25 -32.72
C VAL A 152 4.53 3.50 -34.14
N SER A 153 3.65 3.31 -35.13
CA SER A 153 3.99 3.43 -36.52
C SER A 153 3.78 4.84 -37.04
N ARG A 154 4.66 5.28 -37.96
CA ARG A 154 4.46 6.48 -38.79
C ARG A 154 3.48 6.20 -39.94
N GLU A 155 3.10 7.26 -40.65
CA GLU A 155 2.11 7.26 -41.76
C GLU A 155 2.34 6.18 -42.80
N ASP A 156 3.60 5.96 -43.19
CA ASP A 156 3.96 4.99 -44.23
C ASP A 156 3.94 3.53 -43.75
N GLY A 157 3.78 3.27 -42.43
CA GLY A 157 3.85 1.95 -41.86
C GLY A 157 5.22 1.28 -41.92
N GLN A 158 6.21 1.90 -42.56
CA GLN A 158 7.57 1.39 -42.70
C GLN A 158 8.47 1.88 -41.56
N GLU A 159 8.32 3.15 -41.21
CA GLU A 159 9.05 3.74 -40.07
C GLU A 159 8.27 3.68 -38.79
N LYS A 160 9.01 3.59 -37.68
CA LYS A 160 8.45 3.60 -36.32
C LYS A 160 8.94 4.84 -35.62
N TYR A 161 8.09 5.35 -34.74
CA TYR A 161 8.51 6.31 -33.73
C TYR A 161 9.38 5.64 -32.68
N ASP A 162 10.30 6.39 -32.11
CA ASP A 162 11.02 5.95 -30.95
C ASP A 162 10.06 5.88 -29.74
N ALA A 163 10.03 4.75 -29.09
CA ALA A 163 9.09 4.48 -28.01
C ALA A 163 9.77 3.75 -26.83
N SER A 164 9.27 3.98 -25.63
CA SER A 164 9.69 3.31 -24.41
C SER A 164 8.49 2.76 -23.65
N SER A 165 8.74 1.91 -22.67
CA SER A 165 7.71 1.45 -21.73
C SER A 165 8.11 1.76 -20.30
N ALA A 166 7.14 2.14 -19.47
CA ALA A 166 7.26 2.27 -18.03
C ALA A 166 6.39 1.21 -17.39
N ASP A 167 7.02 0.36 -16.58
CA ASP A 167 6.42 -0.80 -15.96
C ASP A 167 5.64 -0.42 -14.69
N ALA A 168 4.75 -1.32 -14.27
CA ALA A 168 4.08 -1.27 -12.98
C ALA A 168 4.19 -2.62 -12.28
N ALA A 169 3.88 -2.67 -10.97
CA ALA A 169 3.94 -3.91 -10.20
C ALA A 169 2.72 -4.07 -9.29
N VAL A 170 2.28 -5.31 -9.15
CA VAL A 170 1.38 -5.73 -8.08
C VAL A 170 2.20 -6.54 -7.09
N VAL A 171 2.34 -6.04 -5.87
CA VAL A 171 3.00 -6.73 -4.77
C VAL A 171 1.93 -7.40 -3.92
N VAL A 172 1.96 -8.71 -3.90
CA VAL A 172 0.99 -9.53 -3.18
C VAL A 172 1.56 -9.90 -1.82
N SER A 173 0.80 -9.66 -0.77
CA SER A 173 1.18 -10.06 0.58
C SER A 173 -0.01 -10.68 1.29
N ASP A 174 0.21 -11.87 1.85
CA ASP A 174 -0.74 -12.56 2.73
C ASP A 174 -0.70 -12.01 4.17
N GLN A 175 0.02 -10.93 4.39
CA GLN A 175 0.16 -10.32 5.70
C GLN A 175 -0.88 -9.24 5.94
N CYS A 176 -1.47 -9.25 7.13
CA CYS A 176 -2.34 -8.22 7.64
C CYS A 176 -1.59 -7.38 8.68
N VAL A 177 -1.71 -6.07 8.58
CA VAL A 177 -1.14 -5.12 9.54
C VAL A 177 -2.23 -4.68 10.51
N VAL A 178 -1.99 -4.91 11.81
CA VAL A 178 -2.86 -4.46 12.90
C VAL A 178 -2.20 -3.26 13.58
N LYS A 179 -2.85 -2.12 13.52
CA LYS A 179 -2.46 -0.88 14.20
C LYS A 179 -3.17 -0.77 15.54
N PHE A 180 -2.57 -0.05 16.49
CA PHE A 180 -3.14 0.16 17.82
C PHE A 180 -3.36 1.66 18.05
N ASP A 181 -4.61 2.04 18.23
CA ASP A 181 -4.98 3.36 18.74
C ASP A 181 -5.19 3.25 20.25
N THR A 182 -4.22 3.75 21.01
CA THR A 182 -4.23 3.63 22.45
C THR A 182 -5.07 4.68 23.17
N GLY A 183 -5.74 5.60 22.44
CA GLY A 183 -6.64 6.61 23.02
C GLY A 183 -5.97 7.48 24.11
N GLY A 184 -4.71 7.82 23.95
CA GLY A 184 -3.90 8.59 24.91
C GLY A 184 -3.12 7.76 25.92
N GLY A 185 -3.06 6.45 25.76
CA GLY A 185 -2.13 5.57 26.47
C GLY A 185 -0.74 5.51 25.81
N SER A 186 0.14 4.67 26.36
CA SER A 186 1.47 4.42 25.78
C SER A 186 1.35 3.89 24.36
N VAL A 187 2.23 4.38 23.45
CA VAL A 187 2.23 3.99 22.03
C VAL A 187 2.68 2.53 21.88
N LEU A 188 1.95 1.77 21.09
CA LEU A 188 2.32 0.42 20.69
C LEU A 188 2.70 0.38 19.22
N PRO A 189 3.75 -0.36 18.83
CA PRO A 189 4.08 -0.57 17.43
C PRO A 189 3.01 -1.43 16.76
N PRO A 190 2.76 -1.26 15.44
CA PRO A 190 1.88 -2.15 14.71
C PRO A 190 2.44 -3.58 14.71
N GLN A 191 1.55 -4.56 14.70
CA GLN A 191 1.89 -5.97 14.56
C GLN A 191 1.46 -6.48 13.19
N THR A 192 2.24 -7.41 12.64
CA THR A 192 1.95 -8.04 11.35
C THR A 192 1.69 -9.52 11.58
N VAL A 193 0.59 -10.03 11.04
CA VAL A 193 0.22 -11.45 11.10
C VAL A 193 -0.17 -11.94 9.71
N ARG A 194 -0.05 -13.24 9.46
CA ARG A 194 -0.61 -13.83 8.25
C ARG A 194 -2.14 -13.81 8.31
N ARG A 195 -2.77 -13.59 7.18
CA ARG A 195 -4.24 -13.65 7.03
C ARG A 195 -4.77 -14.97 7.60
N GLY A 196 -5.83 -14.88 8.40
CA GLY A 196 -6.44 -16.04 9.06
C GLY A 196 -5.72 -16.53 10.32
N GLN A 197 -4.60 -15.93 10.69
CA GLN A 197 -3.94 -16.20 11.99
C GLN A 197 -4.46 -15.26 13.07
N CYS A 198 -4.42 -15.74 14.31
CA CYS A 198 -4.75 -14.91 15.47
C CYS A 198 -3.60 -13.93 15.76
N LEU A 199 -3.95 -12.74 16.26
CA LEU A 199 -2.98 -11.76 16.68
C LEU A 199 -2.24 -12.26 17.95
N PRO A 200 -0.90 -12.25 17.99
CA PRO A 200 -0.17 -12.44 19.25
C PRO A 200 -0.62 -11.38 20.27
N ALA A 201 -0.73 -11.75 21.54
CA ALA A 201 -1.19 -10.84 22.58
C ALA A 201 -0.36 -9.54 22.56
N PRO A 202 -0.95 -8.37 22.24
CA PRO A 202 -0.24 -7.11 22.30
C PRO A 202 0.03 -6.73 23.76
N ASP A 203 1.07 -5.93 23.96
CA ASP A 203 1.33 -5.37 25.29
C ASP A 203 0.12 -4.56 25.77
N VAL A 204 -0.09 -4.54 27.08
CA VAL A 204 -1.14 -3.72 27.69
C VAL A 204 -0.65 -2.26 27.71
N PRO A 205 -1.34 -1.33 27.07
CA PRO A 205 -0.96 0.07 27.11
C PRO A 205 -1.19 0.65 28.52
N LEU A 206 -0.39 1.64 28.89
CA LEU A 206 -0.49 2.33 30.16
C LEU A 206 -1.04 3.73 29.96
N ARG A 207 -2.00 4.14 30.81
CA ARG A 207 -2.55 5.49 30.83
C ARG A 207 -2.78 5.92 32.28
N GLU A 208 -2.16 7.03 32.67
CA GLU A 208 -2.25 7.55 34.04
C GLU A 208 -3.70 7.84 34.45
N GLY A 209 -4.11 7.32 35.60
CA GLY A 209 -5.47 7.46 36.15
C GLY A 209 -6.54 6.63 35.44
N TYR A 210 -6.15 5.69 34.58
CA TYR A 210 -7.08 4.82 33.88
C TYR A 210 -6.62 3.36 33.91
N ARG A 211 -7.59 2.45 33.95
CA ARG A 211 -7.42 1.02 33.81
C ARG A 211 -7.79 0.60 32.39
N PHE A 212 -6.93 -0.18 31.75
CA PHE A 212 -7.21 -0.78 30.45
C PHE A 212 -8.34 -1.82 30.57
N THR A 213 -9.37 -1.73 29.71
CA THR A 213 -10.53 -2.63 29.74
C THR A 213 -10.52 -3.66 28.61
N GLY A 214 -9.71 -3.44 27.57
CA GLY A 214 -9.61 -4.34 26.43
C GLY A 214 -9.44 -3.61 25.10
N TRP A 215 -9.28 -4.39 24.05
CA TRP A 215 -9.24 -3.91 22.68
C TRP A 215 -10.62 -3.97 22.03
N TYR A 216 -10.89 -3.02 21.14
CA TYR A 216 -12.14 -2.91 20.37
C TYR A 216 -11.85 -2.80 18.90
N ALA A 217 -12.73 -3.37 18.06
CA ALA A 217 -12.61 -3.31 16.59
C ALA A 217 -13.08 -1.98 15.99
N ASP A 218 -13.79 -1.16 16.77
CA ASP A 218 -14.37 0.10 16.34
C ASP A 218 -14.00 1.25 17.29
N GLN A 219 -13.88 2.45 16.75
CA GLN A 219 -13.54 3.66 17.51
C GLN A 219 -14.63 4.04 18.54
N ALA A 220 -15.88 3.61 18.33
CA ALA A 220 -16.98 3.84 19.26
C ALA A 220 -16.94 2.92 20.48
N LEU A 221 -16.00 1.97 20.53
CA LEU A 221 -15.80 0.98 21.60
C LEU A 221 -17.06 0.15 21.86
N THR A 222 -17.79 -0.20 20.81
CA THR A 222 -19.01 -1.02 20.89
C THR A 222 -18.79 -2.49 20.58
N GLN A 223 -17.68 -2.81 19.88
CA GLN A 223 -17.34 -4.17 19.45
C GLN A 223 -16.04 -4.63 20.13
N PRO A 224 -16.12 -5.32 21.29
CA PRO A 224 -14.94 -5.88 21.92
C PRO A 224 -14.23 -6.84 20.98
N TRP A 225 -12.90 -6.73 20.90
CA TRP A 225 -12.07 -7.62 20.10
C TRP A 225 -11.58 -8.79 20.94
N ASP A 226 -11.91 -10.00 20.49
CA ASP A 226 -11.33 -11.22 21.07
C ASP A 226 -10.04 -11.55 20.32
N ILE A 227 -8.93 -11.66 21.06
CA ILE A 227 -7.60 -11.97 20.52
C ILE A 227 -7.52 -13.34 19.83
N SER A 228 -8.44 -14.23 20.12
CA SER A 228 -8.59 -15.52 19.42
C SER A 228 -9.25 -15.40 18.05
N THR A 229 -9.74 -14.20 17.69
CA THR A 229 -10.36 -13.95 16.37
C THR A 229 -9.29 -13.88 15.30
N PRO A 230 -9.38 -14.68 14.21
CA PRO A 230 -8.46 -14.59 13.10
C PRO A 230 -8.50 -13.22 12.41
N VAL A 231 -7.33 -12.64 12.13
CA VAL A 231 -7.20 -11.39 11.40
C VAL A 231 -7.29 -11.67 9.90
N THR A 232 -8.29 -11.13 9.23
CA THR A 232 -8.54 -11.37 7.80
C THR A 232 -8.27 -10.17 6.90
N ALA A 233 -7.97 -9.00 7.47
CA ALA A 233 -7.67 -7.77 6.74
C ALA A 233 -6.84 -6.82 7.63
N ASN A 234 -6.25 -5.81 7.00
CA ASN A 234 -5.64 -4.70 7.74
C ASN A 234 -6.69 -4.01 8.62
N MET A 235 -6.34 -3.75 9.89
CA MET A 235 -7.29 -3.15 10.83
C MET A 235 -6.60 -2.27 11.87
N THR A 236 -7.41 -1.50 12.59
CA THR A 236 -6.97 -0.75 13.77
C THR A 236 -7.76 -1.24 14.99
N LEU A 237 -7.07 -1.57 16.06
CA LEU A 237 -7.68 -1.87 17.35
C LEU A 237 -7.61 -0.64 18.25
N TYR A 238 -8.71 -0.36 18.96
CA TYR A 238 -8.87 0.79 19.82
C TYR A 238 -8.87 0.37 21.27
N ALA A 239 -8.07 1.05 22.09
CA ALA A 239 -7.99 0.76 23.52
C ALA A 239 -9.20 1.31 24.27
N GLY A 240 -9.86 0.45 25.06
CA GLY A 240 -10.87 0.87 26.02
C GLY A 240 -10.26 1.23 27.36
N TRP A 241 -10.80 2.26 28.01
CA TRP A 241 -10.32 2.77 29.28
C TRP A 241 -11.45 3.01 30.27
N GLU A 242 -11.20 2.67 31.53
CA GLU A 242 -12.04 3.00 32.67
C GLU A 242 -11.26 3.88 33.64
N ALA A 243 -11.82 4.99 34.10
CA ALA A 243 -11.13 5.85 35.06
C ALA A 243 -10.92 5.11 36.38
N GLU A 244 -9.68 5.09 36.89
CA GLU A 244 -9.40 4.58 38.20
C GLU A 244 -9.97 5.56 39.26
N THR A 245 -11.00 5.11 39.98
CA THR A 245 -11.44 5.84 41.15
C THR A 245 -10.40 5.59 42.25
N VAL A 246 -9.50 6.55 42.45
CA VAL A 246 -8.67 6.54 43.68
C VAL A 246 -9.66 6.72 44.83
N ALA A 247 -9.94 5.65 45.54
CA ALA A 247 -10.65 5.78 46.80
C ALA A 247 -9.82 6.76 47.66
N ALA A 248 -10.37 7.95 47.89
CA ALA A 248 -9.73 8.89 48.80
C ALA A 248 -9.55 8.13 50.12
N ASP A 249 -8.29 7.91 50.53
CA ASP A 249 -8.01 7.36 51.84
C ASP A 249 -8.55 8.38 52.87
N THR A 250 -9.81 8.16 53.23
CA THR A 250 -10.49 8.95 54.26
C THR A 250 -10.09 8.44 55.65
N SER A 251 -8.97 7.72 55.80
CA SER A 251 -8.45 7.42 57.11
C SER A 251 -8.14 8.75 57.81
N PRO A 252 -8.86 9.10 58.87
CA PRO A 252 -8.68 10.41 59.49
C PRO A 252 -7.41 10.36 60.35
N TRP A 253 -6.24 10.40 59.68
CA TRP A 253 -4.93 10.43 60.34
C TRP A 253 -4.84 11.56 61.39
N TRP A 254 -5.64 12.64 61.24
CA TRP A 254 -5.80 13.67 62.24
C TRP A 254 -6.50 13.15 63.52
N ALA A 255 -7.31 12.08 63.45
CA ALA A 255 -7.95 11.49 64.62
C ALA A 255 -6.93 10.79 65.52
N LEU A 256 -5.83 10.28 65.00
CA LEU A 256 -4.73 9.70 65.77
C LEU A 256 -3.92 10.77 66.52
N LEU A 257 -3.93 12.03 66.09
CA LEU A 257 -3.28 13.15 66.76
C LEU A 257 -4.16 13.78 67.87
N ALA A 258 -5.46 13.50 67.90
CA ALA A 258 -6.39 14.05 68.89
C ALA A 258 -6.37 13.28 70.23
N LEU A 259 -5.93 12.03 70.24
CA LEU A 259 -5.91 11.19 71.47
C LEU A 259 -4.97 11.75 72.53
N PRO A 260 -3.75 12.26 72.35
CA PRO A 260 -2.91 12.79 73.40
C PRO A 260 -3.44 14.12 73.96
N VAL A 261 -4.21 14.93 73.21
CA VAL A 261 -4.73 16.21 73.70
C VAL A 261 -5.91 15.99 74.74
N LEU A 262 -6.78 15.04 74.48
CA LEU A 262 -7.86 14.66 75.35
C LEU A 262 -7.34 14.05 76.67
N ALA A 263 -6.27 13.23 76.64
CA ALA A 263 -5.66 12.65 77.84
C ALA A 263 -5.04 13.72 78.78
N VAL A 264 -4.42 14.77 78.16
CA VAL A 264 -3.87 15.90 78.93
C VAL A 264 -4.94 16.76 79.55
N MET A 265 -6.08 16.95 78.95
CA MET A 265 -7.20 17.71 79.50
C MET A 265 -7.88 16.96 80.65
N VAL A 266 -8.06 15.66 80.61
CA VAL A 266 -8.62 14.86 81.69
C VAL A 266 -7.73 14.84 82.92
N LEU A 267 -6.40 14.76 82.77
CA LEU A 267 -5.45 14.82 83.88
C LEU A 267 -5.37 16.18 84.58
N ARG A 268 -5.58 17.29 83.85
CA ARG A 268 -5.61 18.63 84.48
C ARG A 268 -6.89 18.88 85.26
N VAL A 269 -8.02 18.38 84.87
CA VAL A 269 -9.28 18.53 85.62
C VAL A 269 -9.26 17.74 86.96
N LYS A 270 -8.56 16.61 87.04
CA LYS A 270 -8.41 15.82 88.25
C LYS A 270 -7.47 16.46 89.27
N LYS A 271 -6.56 17.38 88.86
CA LYS A 271 -5.58 18.03 89.76
C LYS A 271 -6.11 19.34 90.38
N SER A 272 -7.29 19.83 89.87
CA SER A 272 -7.93 21.06 90.40
C SER A 272 -8.98 20.86 91.45
N ARG A 273 -9.18 19.60 91.95
CA ARG A 273 -10.12 19.27 93.02
C ARG A 273 -9.40 18.56 94.20
N LYS A 274 -8.41 19.24 94.76
CA LYS A 274 -7.92 18.99 96.12
C LYS A 274 -7.62 20.33 96.76
#